data_223f743e20de3ae1c4791f06f704aa15
#
_entry.id   223f743e20de3ae1c4791f06f704aa15
#
_cell.length_a   1.000
_cell.length_b   1.000
_cell.length_c   1.000
_cell.angle_alpha   90.00
_cell.angle_beta   90.00
_cell.angle_gamma   90.00
#
_symmetry.space_group_name_H-M   'P 1'
#
loop_
_entity.id
_entity.type
_entity.pdbx_description
1 polymer ?
#
loop_
_entity_poly.entity_id
_entity_poly.type
_entity_poly.pdbx_seq_one_letter_code
_entity_poly.pdbx_strand_id
1 'polypeptide(L)'
;MLAFFKYFNFINETISDGLAKIGLDFHLAGLNWAIPIGISFFTFQALGYLWDVYYKRQDAEHDYLTYALFISFFPSILSGPINKASLVIPQLKQLRPYFNYSKAVEGLKMLLWGMFMKVVIADRVALYVDTVLPNYENYTGLSCFVASLLYTIQIYADFAGYSLMAIGVGKVLCFELTENFRRPYLDRKSVV
;
A
#
# COMPACT_ATOMS: atom_id res chain seq x y z
N MET A 1 3.42 -17.26 -2.06
CA MET A 1 2.57 -16.56 -3.02
C MET A 1 3.22 -15.30 -3.59
N LEU A 2 3.59 -14.29 -2.78
CA LEU A 2 4.19 -13.05 -3.27
C LEU A 2 5.45 -13.28 -4.13
N ALA A 3 6.38 -14.11 -3.65
CA ALA A 3 7.59 -14.46 -4.38
C ALA A 3 7.30 -15.12 -5.73
N PHE A 4 6.27 -15.98 -5.79
CA PHE A 4 5.89 -16.66 -7.00
C PHE A 4 5.27 -15.70 -8.03
N PHE A 5 4.29 -14.88 -7.65
CA PHE A 5 3.62 -13.99 -8.60
C PHE A 5 4.46 -12.79 -9.04
N LYS A 6 5.31 -12.26 -8.16
CA LYS A 6 6.04 -11.02 -8.43
C LYS A 6 7.47 -11.25 -8.91
N TYR A 7 8.13 -12.29 -8.41
CA TYR A 7 9.55 -12.47 -8.62
C TYR A 7 9.91 -13.71 -9.45
N PHE A 8 8.92 -14.54 -9.86
CA PHE A 8 9.20 -15.74 -10.63
C PHE A 8 9.97 -15.44 -11.93
N ASN A 9 9.49 -14.49 -12.74
CA ASN A 9 10.14 -14.15 -14.00
C ASN A 9 11.54 -13.59 -13.77
N PHE A 10 11.71 -12.71 -12.80
CA PHE A 10 13.03 -12.17 -12.43
C PHE A 10 14.02 -13.26 -11.99
N ILE A 11 13.58 -14.19 -11.16
CA ILE A 11 14.40 -15.32 -10.71
C ILE A 11 14.72 -16.24 -11.89
N ASN A 12 13.75 -16.54 -12.72
CA ASN A 12 13.90 -17.36 -13.91
C ASN A 12 14.92 -16.76 -14.89
N GLU A 13 14.79 -15.47 -15.21
CA GLU A 13 15.74 -14.75 -16.07
C GLU A 13 17.15 -14.75 -15.45
N THR A 14 17.28 -14.44 -14.16
CA THR A 14 18.57 -14.43 -13.47
C THR A 14 19.25 -15.79 -13.49
N ILE A 15 18.47 -16.88 -13.28
CA ILE A 15 19.01 -18.26 -13.33
C ILE A 15 19.37 -18.64 -14.76
N SER A 16 18.51 -18.32 -15.75
CA SER A 16 18.78 -18.59 -17.16
C SER A 16 20.07 -17.90 -17.64
N ASP A 17 20.24 -16.63 -17.30
CA ASP A 17 21.45 -15.85 -17.64
C ASP A 17 22.71 -16.40 -16.95
N GLY A 18 22.56 -16.87 -15.71
CA GLY A 18 23.64 -17.52 -14.97
C GLY A 18 24.07 -18.85 -15.60
N LEU A 19 23.11 -19.67 -16.01
CA LEU A 19 23.35 -20.97 -16.65
C LEU A 19 23.88 -20.82 -18.09
N ALA A 20 23.41 -19.83 -18.84
CA ALA A 20 23.93 -19.52 -20.17
C ALA A 20 25.44 -19.18 -20.16
N LYS A 21 25.93 -18.51 -19.10
CA LYS A 21 27.36 -18.24 -18.91
C LYS A 21 28.21 -19.48 -18.69
N ILE A 22 27.60 -20.59 -18.28
CA ILE A 22 28.28 -21.90 -18.05
C ILE A 22 28.06 -22.83 -19.26
N GLY A 23 27.34 -22.35 -20.31
CA GLY A 23 27.07 -23.11 -21.52
C GLY A 23 25.87 -24.05 -21.43
N LEU A 24 24.99 -23.85 -20.44
CA LEU A 24 23.74 -24.60 -20.26
C LEU A 24 22.57 -23.70 -20.66
N ASP A 25 21.95 -23.97 -21.79
CA ASP A 25 20.73 -23.31 -22.22
C ASP A 25 19.53 -23.89 -21.47
N PHE A 26 19.10 -23.19 -20.42
CA PHE A 26 17.92 -23.54 -19.64
C PHE A 26 16.93 -22.37 -19.63
N HIS A 27 15.85 -22.51 -20.39
CA HIS A 27 14.78 -21.51 -20.43
C HIS A 27 13.46 -22.14 -19.94
N LEU A 28 12.98 -21.66 -18.78
CA LEU A 28 11.60 -21.90 -18.40
C LEU A 28 10.71 -20.84 -19.07
N ALA A 29 9.56 -21.28 -19.56
CA ALA A 29 8.58 -20.34 -20.11
C ALA A 29 8.17 -19.31 -19.04
N GLY A 30 8.28 -18.04 -19.36
CA GLY A 30 7.85 -16.96 -18.46
C GLY A 30 6.36 -17.08 -18.15
N LEU A 31 6.00 -16.90 -16.88
CA LEU A 31 4.60 -16.91 -16.45
C LEU A 31 4.02 -15.50 -16.61
N ASN A 32 3.15 -15.32 -17.60
CA ASN A 32 2.39 -14.08 -17.80
C ASN A 32 1.07 -14.12 -17.00
N TRP A 33 1.19 -14.32 -15.70
CA TRP A 33 0.03 -14.31 -14.82
C TRP A 33 -0.27 -12.89 -14.36
N ALA A 34 -1.55 -12.52 -14.38
CA ALA A 34 -1.99 -11.26 -13.81
C ALA A 34 -1.68 -11.26 -12.31
N ILE A 35 -0.89 -10.28 -11.87
CA ILE A 35 -0.57 -10.11 -10.45
C ILE A 35 -1.87 -9.73 -9.72
N PRO A 36 -2.32 -10.51 -8.72
CA PRO A 36 -3.51 -10.14 -7.96
C PRO A 36 -3.36 -8.76 -7.31
N ILE A 37 -4.41 -7.96 -7.46
CA ILE A 37 -4.45 -6.61 -6.91
C ILE A 37 -4.23 -6.65 -5.39
N GLY A 38 -3.32 -5.83 -4.88
CA GLY A 38 -3.04 -5.74 -3.44
C GLY A 38 -2.22 -6.89 -2.85
N ILE A 39 -1.67 -7.84 -3.66
CA ILE A 39 -0.94 -9.01 -3.14
C ILE A 39 0.15 -8.65 -2.14
N SER A 40 0.86 -7.56 -2.34
CA SER A 40 1.91 -7.10 -1.41
C SER A 40 1.30 -6.67 -0.08
N PHE A 41 0.24 -5.85 -0.12
CA PHE A 41 -0.38 -5.30 1.08
C PHE A 41 -1.04 -6.38 1.94
N PHE A 42 -1.88 -7.25 1.36
CA PHE A 42 -2.51 -8.31 2.13
C PHE A 42 -1.49 -9.36 2.63
N THR A 43 -0.38 -9.58 1.90
CA THR A 43 0.69 -10.46 2.38
C THR A 43 1.38 -9.86 3.60
N PHE A 44 1.73 -8.56 3.58
CA PHE A 44 2.32 -7.89 4.74
C PHE A 44 1.35 -7.82 5.92
N GLN A 45 0.07 -7.61 5.67
CA GLN A 45 -0.96 -7.63 6.70
C GLN A 45 -1.10 -9.01 7.35
N ALA A 46 -1.08 -10.09 6.54
CA ALA A 46 -1.09 -11.47 7.03
C ALA A 46 0.19 -11.80 7.83
N LEU A 47 1.37 -11.37 7.35
CA LEU A 47 2.62 -11.55 8.07
C LEU A 47 2.64 -10.80 9.40
N GLY A 48 2.14 -9.56 9.41
CA GLY A 48 2.00 -8.78 10.66
C GLY A 48 1.09 -9.48 11.67
N TYR A 49 -0.03 -10.01 11.22
CA TYR A 49 -0.92 -10.81 12.08
C TYR A 49 -0.22 -12.07 12.63
N LEU A 50 0.46 -12.84 11.78
CA LEU A 50 1.20 -14.03 12.21
C LEU A 50 2.28 -13.70 13.24
N TRP A 51 2.98 -12.58 13.03
CA TRP A 51 3.98 -12.06 13.97
C TRP A 51 3.38 -11.72 15.32
N ASP A 52 2.25 -10.99 15.34
CA ASP A 52 1.58 -10.61 16.59
C ASP A 52 1.06 -11.83 17.35
N VAL A 53 0.52 -12.85 16.66
CA VAL A 53 0.10 -14.11 17.28
C VAL A 53 1.31 -14.91 17.79
N TYR A 54 2.38 -15.02 17.03
CA TYR A 54 3.59 -15.74 17.41
C TYR A 54 4.22 -15.17 18.69
N TYR A 55 4.28 -13.84 18.81
CA TYR A 55 4.80 -13.17 20.00
C TYR A 55 3.76 -13.00 21.13
N LYS A 56 2.60 -13.64 21.00
CA LYS A 56 1.51 -13.58 21.99
C LYS A 56 1.04 -12.15 22.30
N ARG A 57 1.13 -11.26 21.33
CA ARG A 57 0.58 -9.88 21.43
C ARG A 57 -0.92 -9.86 21.17
N GLN A 58 -1.42 -10.90 20.50
CA GLN A 58 -2.82 -11.09 20.17
C GLN A 58 -3.13 -12.58 20.16
N ASP A 59 -4.36 -12.94 20.57
CA ASP A 59 -4.86 -14.30 20.44
C ASP A 59 -5.17 -14.64 18.99
N ALA A 60 -4.98 -15.91 18.62
CA ALA A 60 -5.30 -16.37 17.28
C ALA A 60 -6.80 -16.30 17.02
N GLU A 61 -7.18 -15.80 15.86
CA GLU A 61 -8.57 -15.78 15.40
C GLU A 61 -8.97 -17.17 14.91
N HIS A 62 -10.02 -17.74 15.48
CA HIS A 62 -10.52 -19.07 15.13
C HIS A 62 -11.64 -19.02 14.07
N ASP A 63 -12.26 -17.87 13.89
CA ASP A 63 -13.28 -17.69 12.85
C ASP A 63 -12.63 -17.32 11.52
N TYR A 64 -12.71 -18.26 10.58
CA TYR A 64 -12.15 -18.08 9.24
C TYR A 64 -12.77 -16.90 8.48
N LEU A 65 -14.08 -16.68 8.63
CA LEU A 65 -14.76 -15.57 7.94
C LEU A 65 -14.28 -14.21 8.45
N THR A 66 -14.15 -14.06 9.75
CA THR A 66 -13.62 -12.84 10.37
C THR A 66 -12.17 -12.58 9.94
N TYR A 67 -11.34 -13.63 9.88
CA TYR A 67 -9.97 -13.50 9.39
C TYR A 67 -9.93 -13.15 7.89
N ALA A 68 -10.73 -13.80 7.06
CA ALA A 68 -10.82 -13.50 5.64
C ALA A 68 -11.28 -12.06 5.38
N LEU A 69 -12.29 -11.57 6.11
CA LEU A 69 -12.74 -10.19 6.06
C LEU A 69 -11.65 -9.20 6.48
N PHE A 70 -10.87 -9.53 7.51
CA PHE A 70 -9.74 -8.70 7.93
C PHE A 70 -8.69 -8.58 6.82
N ILE A 71 -8.28 -9.69 6.20
CA ILE A 71 -7.26 -9.68 5.15
C ILE A 71 -7.76 -8.99 3.88
N SER A 72 -9.03 -9.21 3.51
CA SER A 72 -9.65 -8.63 2.31
C SER A 72 -10.33 -7.29 2.54
N PHE A 73 -10.04 -6.62 3.65
CA PHE A 73 -10.71 -5.36 4.01
C PHE A 73 -10.48 -4.30 2.94
N PHE A 74 -11.50 -4.10 2.09
CA PHE A 74 -11.41 -3.38 0.83
C PHE A 74 -10.86 -1.93 0.92
N PRO A 75 -11.12 -1.13 1.97
CA PRO A 75 -10.58 0.23 2.01
C PRO A 75 -9.05 0.28 2.04
N SER A 76 -8.39 -0.75 2.58
CA SER A 76 -6.94 -0.78 2.75
C SER A 76 -6.21 -1.75 1.81
N ILE A 77 -6.93 -2.51 0.97
CA ILE A 77 -6.33 -3.62 0.20
C ILE A 77 -5.31 -3.18 -0.86
N LEU A 78 -5.45 -2.00 -1.45
CA LEU A 78 -4.57 -1.52 -2.54
C LEU A 78 -3.27 -0.91 -1.99
N SER A 79 -3.35 0.14 -1.21
CA SER A 79 -2.23 0.88 -0.61
C SER A 79 -2.65 1.64 0.64
N GLY A 80 -3.68 1.17 1.32
CA GLY A 80 -4.16 1.76 2.57
C GLY A 80 -3.20 1.52 3.74
N PRO A 81 -3.56 2.04 4.92
CA PRO A 81 -2.77 1.77 6.11
C PRO A 81 -2.72 0.27 6.39
N ILE A 82 -1.55 -0.23 6.77
CA ILE A 82 -1.41 -1.61 7.28
C ILE A 82 -2.09 -1.66 8.64
N ASN A 83 -3.29 -2.26 8.66
CA ASN A 83 -4.11 -2.29 9.85
C ASN A 83 -3.64 -3.38 10.81
N LYS A 84 -3.55 -3.03 12.10
CA LYS A 84 -3.30 -4.01 13.15
C LYS A 84 -4.54 -4.88 13.36
N ALA A 85 -4.35 -6.19 13.39
CA ALA A 85 -5.44 -7.13 13.62
C ALA A 85 -6.12 -6.90 14.98
N SER A 86 -5.35 -6.51 16.00
CA SER A 86 -5.86 -6.13 17.33
C SER A 86 -6.86 -4.97 17.31
N LEU A 87 -6.79 -4.11 16.30
CA LEU A 87 -7.72 -2.99 16.14
C LEU A 87 -8.94 -3.37 15.30
N VAL A 88 -8.75 -4.08 14.21
CA VAL A 88 -9.82 -4.32 13.20
C VAL A 88 -10.67 -5.55 13.53
N ILE A 89 -10.06 -6.66 13.97
CA ILE A 89 -10.81 -7.90 14.27
C ILE A 89 -11.90 -7.70 15.32
N PRO A 90 -11.64 -7.03 16.48
CA PRO A 90 -12.70 -6.76 17.46
C PRO A 90 -13.84 -5.91 16.87
N GLN A 91 -13.48 -4.98 15.98
CA GLN A 91 -14.47 -4.15 15.32
C GLN A 91 -15.33 -4.94 14.31
N LEU A 92 -14.80 -5.95 13.66
CA LEU A 92 -15.55 -6.85 12.77
C LEU A 92 -16.54 -7.74 13.53
N LYS A 93 -16.19 -8.15 14.75
CA LYS A 93 -17.03 -9.00 15.60
C LYS A 93 -18.17 -8.26 16.31
N GLN A 94 -18.02 -6.95 16.47
CA GLN A 94 -19.06 -6.16 17.14
C GLN A 94 -20.22 -5.87 16.18
N LEU A 95 -21.45 -6.06 16.67
CA LEU A 95 -22.65 -5.53 16.01
C LEU A 95 -22.52 -4.01 15.95
N ARG A 96 -22.40 -3.46 14.75
CA ARG A 96 -22.18 -2.05 14.55
C ARG A 96 -23.43 -1.25 14.86
N PRO A 97 -23.29 -0.10 15.56
CA PRO A 97 -24.38 0.83 15.74
C PRO A 97 -24.83 1.39 14.38
N TYR A 98 -26.06 1.84 14.33
CA TYR A 98 -26.62 2.52 13.18
C TYR A 98 -25.71 3.64 12.66
N PHE A 99 -25.88 4.00 11.40
CA PHE A 99 -25.20 5.08 10.73
C PHE A 99 -24.98 6.31 11.62
N ASN A 100 -23.72 6.74 11.75
CA ASN A 100 -23.37 7.93 12.52
C ASN A 100 -23.07 9.09 11.57
N TYR A 101 -23.98 10.06 11.49
CA TYR A 101 -23.86 11.21 10.59
C TYR A 101 -22.55 12.00 10.82
N SER A 102 -22.15 12.25 12.06
CA SER A 102 -20.93 13.00 12.37
C SER A 102 -19.67 12.27 11.86
N LYS A 103 -19.55 10.97 12.11
CA LYS A 103 -18.45 10.14 11.59
C LYS A 103 -18.45 10.08 10.06
N ALA A 104 -19.63 10.01 9.44
CA ALA A 104 -19.77 9.99 7.99
C ALA A 104 -19.31 11.31 7.36
N VAL A 105 -19.70 12.46 7.91
CA VAL A 105 -19.24 13.78 7.44
C VAL A 105 -17.73 13.94 7.60
N GLU A 106 -17.17 13.50 8.73
CA GLU A 106 -15.72 13.53 8.94
C GLU A 106 -14.99 12.62 7.93
N GLY A 107 -15.50 11.40 7.73
CA GLY A 107 -14.97 10.46 6.75
C GLY A 107 -15.00 11.01 5.33
N LEU A 108 -16.11 11.64 4.92
CA LEU A 108 -16.23 12.29 3.61
C LEU A 108 -15.24 13.45 3.43
N LYS A 109 -15.02 14.27 4.46
CA LYS A 109 -13.99 15.32 4.42
C LYS A 109 -12.59 14.75 4.21
N MET A 110 -12.26 13.66 4.91
CA MET A 110 -10.97 12.98 4.74
C MET A 110 -10.83 12.38 3.33
N LEU A 111 -11.90 11.78 2.81
CA LEU A 111 -11.94 11.23 1.46
C LEU A 111 -11.71 12.31 0.41
N LEU A 112 -12.41 13.44 0.50
CA LEU A 112 -12.25 14.58 -0.41
C LEU A 112 -10.83 15.16 -0.34
N TRP A 113 -10.26 15.28 0.86
CA TRP A 113 -8.89 15.76 1.03
C TRP A 113 -7.87 14.78 0.44
N GLY A 114 -8.06 13.47 0.65
CA GLY A 114 -7.23 12.45 0.04
C GLY A 114 -7.28 12.46 -1.49
N MET A 115 -8.49 12.60 -2.07
CA MET A 115 -8.68 12.78 -3.51
C MET A 115 -7.98 14.03 -4.04
N PHE A 116 -8.07 15.15 -3.32
CA PHE A 116 -7.35 16.37 -3.68
C PHE A 116 -5.84 16.13 -3.73
N MET A 117 -5.27 15.51 -2.70
CA MET A 117 -3.84 15.19 -2.67
C MET A 117 -3.43 14.28 -3.84
N LYS A 118 -4.23 13.26 -4.14
CA LYS A 118 -3.93 12.32 -5.24
C LYS A 118 -4.07 13.00 -6.60
N VAL A 119 -5.24 13.56 -6.92
CA VAL A 119 -5.58 14.00 -8.28
C VAL A 119 -4.97 15.37 -8.59
N VAL A 120 -4.95 16.29 -7.61
CA VAL A 120 -4.51 17.67 -7.86
C VAL A 120 -3.01 17.85 -7.58
N ILE A 121 -2.46 17.15 -6.60
CA ILE A 121 -1.03 17.31 -6.28
C ILE A 121 -0.23 16.19 -6.95
N ALA A 122 -0.44 14.93 -6.58
CA ALA A 122 0.43 13.85 -7.03
C ALA A 122 0.39 13.65 -8.54
N ASP A 123 -0.79 13.54 -9.14
CA ASP A 123 -0.92 13.27 -10.58
C ASP A 123 -0.46 14.46 -11.45
N ARG A 124 -0.58 15.69 -10.95
CA ARG A 124 -0.07 16.87 -11.67
C ARG A 124 1.44 16.98 -11.61
N VAL A 125 2.01 16.72 -10.44
CA VAL A 125 3.47 16.70 -10.28
C VAL A 125 4.08 15.54 -11.08
N ALA A 126 3.41 14.39 -11.16
CA ALA A 126 3.83 13.24 -11.95
C ALA A 126 4.10 13.59 -13.42
N LEU A 127 3.27 14.44 -14.03
CA LEU A 127 3.46 14.84 -15.44
C LEU A 127 4.85 15.44 -15.71
N TYR A 128 5.35 16.27 -14.80
CA TYR A 128 6.67 16.85 -14.93
C TYR A 128 7.78 15.83 -14.63
N VAL A 129 7.62 15.08 -13.55
CA VAL A 129 8.59 14.08 -13.10
C VAL A 129 8.78 12.98 -14.14
N ASP A 130 7.69 12.43 -14.68
CA ASP A 130 7.71 11.36 -15.68
C ASP A 130 8.23 11.82 -17.05
N THR A 131 8.23 13.13 -17.29
CA THR A 131 8.82 13.69 -18.51
C THR A 131 10.34 13.91 -18.35
N VAL A 132 10.78 14.42 -17.21
CA VAL A 132 12.17 14.84 -16.98
C VAL A 132 13.06 13.67 -16.58
N LEU A 133 12.65 12.84 -15.59
CA LEU A 133 13.53 11.82 -15.02
C LEU A 133 13.89 10.70 -16.01
N PRO A 134 12.98 10.17 -16.85
CA PRO A 134 13.34 9.15 -17.83
C PRO A 134 14.23 9.68 -18.96
N ASN A 135 14.16 10.99 -19.24
CA ASN A 135 14.89 11.65 -20.31
C ASN A 135 15.96 12.61 -19.80
N TYR A 136 16.54 12.33 -18.65
CA TYR A 136 17.45 13.23 -17.92
C TYR A 136 18.62 13.76 -18.78
N GLU A 137 19.07 12.99 -19.78
CA GLU A 137 20.14 13.37 -20.70
C GLU A 137 19.80 14.61 -21.54
N ASN A 138 18.50 14.86 -21.79
CA ASN A 138 18.02 16.02 -22.57
C ASN A 138 17.72 17.24 -21.74
N TYR A 139 17.87 17.16 -20.42
CA TYR A 139 17.52 18.24 -19.49
C TYR A 139 18.73 18.77 -18.73
N THR A 140 18.64 20.01 -18.27
CA THR A 140 19.69 20.62 -17.45
C THR A 140 19.73 20.00 -16.06
N GLY A 141 20.89 20.00 -15.40
CA GLY A 141 21.04 19.50 -14.05
C GLY A 141 20.07 20.15 -13.04
N LEU A 142 19.75 21.45 -13.23
CA LEU A 142 18.76 22.14 -12.41
C LEU A 142 17.36 21.53 -12.59
N SER A 143 16.95 21.21 -13.82
CA SER A 143 15.65 20.57 -14.09
C SER A 143 15.56 19.19 -13.43
N CYS A 144 16.63 18.39 -13.49
CA CYS A 144 16.70 17.10 -12.83
C CYS A 144 16.65 17.22 -11.30
N PHE A 145 17.31 18.22 -10.74
CA PHE A 145 17.25 18.49 -9.30
C PHE A 145 15.82 18.86 -8.84
N VAL A 146 15.16 19.77 -9.57
CA VAL A 146 13.77 20.14 -9.30
C VAL A 146 12.84 18.92 -9.45
N ALA A 147 13.02 18.10 -10.50
CA ALA A 147 12.24 16.89 -10.69
C ALA A 147 12.40 15.91 -9.52
N SER A 148 13.60 15.75 -8.96
CA SER A 148 13.85 14.92 -7.78
C SER A 148 13.14 15.41 -6.52
N LEU A 149 13.12 16.72 -6.29
CA LEU A 149 12.35 17.32 -5.19
C LEU A 149 10.85 17.11 -5.38
N LEU A 150 10.35 17.34 -6.59
CA LEU A 150 8.95 17.14 -6.93
C LEU A 150 8.55 15.67 -6.82
N TYR A 151 9.42 14.74 -7.19
CA TYR A 151 9.20 13.30 -7.00
C TYR A 151 8.98 12.92 -5.54
N THR A 152 9.70 13.54 -4.62
CA THR A 152 9.50 13.35 -3.18
C THR A 152 8.10 13.79 -2.73
N ILE A 153 7.63 14.95 -3.25
CA ILE A 153 6.28 15.46 -2.98
C ILE A 153 5.22 14.53 -3.62
N GLN A 154 5.47 14.06 -4.84
CA GLN A 154 4.58 13.15 -5.55
C GLN A 154 4.35 11.86 -4.78
N ILE A 155 5.42 11.16 -4.36
CA ILE A 155 5.31 9.91 -3.59
C ILE A 155 4.53 10.14 -2.30
N TYR A 156 4.83 11.22 -1.58
CA TYR A 156 4.12 11.54 -0.35
C TYR A 156 2.64 11.80 -0.61
N ALA A 157 2.31 12.68 -1.55
CA ALA A 157 0.92 13.06 -1.83
C ALA A 157 0.10 11.88 -2.35
N ASP A 158 0.70 11.01 -3.17
CA ASP A 158 0.07 9.80 -3.68
C ASP A 158 -0.27 8.82 -2.56
N PHE A 159 0.72 8.47 -1.74
CA PHE A 159 0.54 7.46 -0.71
C PHE A 159 -0.27 7.98 0.49
N ALA A 160 -0.04 9.21 0.94
CA ALA A 160 -0.82 9.83 2.02
C ALA A 160 -2.26 10.10 1.58
N GLY A 161 -2.46 10.55 0.33
CA GLY A 161 -3.79 10.75 -0.24
C GLY A 161 -4.61 9.47 -0.26
N TYR A 162 -4.02 8.36 -0.71
CA TYR A 162 -4.70 7.07 -0.68
C TYR A 162 -5.01 6.59 0.74
N SER A 163 -4.06 6.73 1.67
CA SER A 163 -4.28 6.37 3.08
C SER A 163 -5.44 7.17 3.69
N LEU A 164 -5.53 8.48 3.41
CA LEU A 164 -6.63 9.31 3.88
C LEU A 164 -7.97 8.91 3.27
N MET A 165 -8.01 8.55 1.98
CA MET A 165 -9.22 8.01 1.35
C MET A 165 -9.67 6.71 2.02
N ALA A 166 -8.73 5.79 2.30
CA ALA A 166 -9.02 4.52 2.97
C ALA A 166 -9.58 4.73 4.38
N ILE A 167 -8.97 5.63 5.17
CA ILE A 167 -9.44 6.00 6.52
C ILE A 167 -10.81 6.67 6.43
N GLY A 168 -11.00 7.56 5.45
CA GLY A 168 -12.27 8.25 5.22
C GLY A 168 -13.40 7.28 4.94
N VAL A 169 -13.21 6.31 4.04
CA VAL A 169 -14.18 5.24 3.77
C VAL A 169 -14.42 4.39 5.02
N GLY A 170 -13.35 4.02 5.75
CA GLY A 170 -13.46 3.31 7.02
C GLY A 170 -14.36 4.05 8.01
N LYS A 171 -14.16 5.36 8.20
CA LYS A 171 -14.99 6.20 9.10
C LYS A 171 -16.46 6.27 8.66
N VAL A 172 -16.74 6.37 7.36
CA VAL A 172 -18.12 6.32 6.85
C VAL A 172 -18.81 5.02 7.22
N LEU A 173 -18.06 3.91 7.19
CA LEU A 173 -18.51 2.58 7.59
C LEU A 173 -18.44 2.35 9.12
N CYS A 174 -18.15 3.38 9.90
CA CYS A 174 -17.95 3.32 11.36
C CYS A 174 -16.75 2.46 11.79
N PHE A 175 -15.78 2.20 10.92
CA PHE A 175 -14.51 1.56 11.26
C PHE A 175 -13.45 2.59 11.62
N GLU A 176 -12.68 2.30 12.66
CA GLU A 176 -11.50 3.07 13.03
C GLU A 176 -10.26 2.35 12.49
N LEU A 177 -9.54 3.02 11.59
CA LEU A 177 -8.32 2.51 10.98
C LEU A 177 -7.11 3.25 11.54
N THR A 178 -5.93 2.64 11.40
CA THR A 178 -4.67 3.23 11.86
C THR A 178 -4.29 4.42 10.97
N GLU A 179 -3.89 5.55 11.55
CA GLU A 179 -3.34 6.68 10.80
C GLU A 179 -1.84 6.43 10.53
N ASN A 180 -1.45 6.39 9.25
CA ASN A 180 -0.06 6.15 8.85
C ASN A 180 0.78 7.43 8.83
N PHE A 181 0.18 8.57 8.48
CA PHE A 181 0.92 9.80 8.23
C PHE A 181 0.41 10.94 9.11
N ARG A 182 1.10 11.20 10.22
CA ARG A 182 0.83 12.41 11.02
C ARG A 182 1.73 13.58 10.60
N ARG A 183 3.03 13.38 10.45
CA ARG A 183 4.03 14.39 10.06
C ARG A 183 5.29 13.72 9.49
N PRO A 184 5.24 13.05 8.33
CA PRO A 184 6.29 12.12 7.88
C PRO A 184 7.67 12.75 7.70
N TYR A 185 7.76 14.02 7.32
CA TYR A 185 9.05 14.71 7.15
C TYR A 185 9.54 15.46 8.40
N LEU A 186 8.69 15.61 9.43
CA LEU A 186 9.00 16.37 10.65
C LEU A 186 9.06 15.47 11.89
N ASP A 187 8.62 14.24 11.80
CA ASP A 187 8.60 13.32 12.91
C ASP A 187 9.91 12.52 12.98
N ARG A 188 10.59 12.56 14.13
CA ARG A 188 11.80 11.77 14.40
C ARG A 188 11.50 10.28 14.58
N LYS A 189 10.24 9.92 14.75
CA LYS A 189 9.75 8.56 14.92
C LYS A 189 8.69 8.31 13.87
N SER A 190 9.09 8.04 12.63
CA SER A 190 8.26 7.27 11.71
C SER A 190 8.15 5.86 12.28
N VAL A 191 7.34 5.69 13.29
CA VAL A 191 7.11 4.40 13.92
C VAL A 191 5.71 4.01 13.51
N VAL A 192 5.77 3.01 12.80
CA VAL A 192 5.04 1.77 12.87
C VAL A 192 4.19 1.61 14.14
#